data_ee506595e8686394718d07b1b3046a74
#
_entry.id   ee506595e8686394718d07b1b3046a74
#
_cell.length_a   1.000
_cell.length_b   1.000
_cell.length_c   1.000
_cell.angle_alpha   90.00
_cell.angle_beta   90.00
_cell.angle_gamma   90.00
#
_symmetry.space_group_name_H-M   'P 1'
#
loop_
_entity.id
_entity.type
_entity.pdbx_description
1 polymer ?
#
loop_
_entity_poly.entity_id
_entity_poly.type
_entity_poly.pdbx_seq_one_letter_code
_entity_poly.pdbx_strand_id
1 'polypeptide(L)'
;IRRLPRHTLVRAFPLTGRQHQIRVHFAAIGHPVWGDLLYKDERLFLRYLDFVKGDGTLGGIPAADLPVRHLLHAEEVSFVHPATEAAVRISSPLPADFEEILQRLE
;
A
#
# COMPACT_ATOMS: atom_id res chain seq x y z
N ILE A 1 -3.32 -1.18 -11.70
CA ILE A 1 -2.84 -1.86 -12.90
C ILE A 1 -3.19 -3.36 -12.95
N ARG A 2 -3.48 -3.96 -11.83
CA ARG A 2 -3.91 -5.35 -11.82
C ARG A 2 -4.98 -5.58 -10.75
N ARG A 3 -6.12 -6.14 -11.17
CA ARG A 3 -7.19 -6.49 -10.25
C ARG A 3 -6.94 -7.89 -9.70
N LEU A 4 -6.99 -8.02 -8.38
CA LEU A 4 -6.90 -9.27 -7.65
C LEU A 4 -8.28 -9.60 -7.06
N PRO A 5 -8.51 -10.83 -6.54
CA PRO A 5 -9.84 -11.23 -6.05
C PRO A 5 -10.47 -10.25 -5.04
N ARG A 6 -9.69 -9.69 -4.12
CA ARG A 6 -10.19 -8.77 -3.09
C ARG A 6 -9.44 -7.45 -3.02
N HIS A 7 -8.43 -7.25 -3.87
CA HIS A 7 -7.56 -6.10 -3.87
C HIS A 7 -7.29 -5.64 -5.30
N THR A 8 -6.73 -4.47 -5.44
CA THR A 8 -6.26 -3.96 -6.74
C THR A 8 -4.87 -3.39 -6.56
N LEU A 9 -3.94 -3.83 -7.42
CA LEU A 9 -2.62 -3.23 -7.50
C LEU A 9 -2.72 -1.98 -8.37
N VAL A 10 -2.33 -0.83 -7.81
CA VAL A 10 -2.46 0.48 -8.45
C VAL A 10 -1.10 1.15 -8.53
N ARG A 11 -0.84 1.83 -9.64
CA ARG A 11 0.28 2.75 -9.77
C ARG A 11 -0.27 4.17 -9.73
N ALA A 12 0.19 4.96 -8.77
CA ALA A 12 -0.27 6.32 -8.57
C ALA A 12 0.79 7.33 -9.04
N PHE A 13 0.33 8.42 -9.64
CA PHE A 13 1.19 9.49 -10.14
C PHE A 13 0.76 10.81 -9.47
N PRO A 14 1.23 11.08 -8.22
CA PRO A 14 0.83 12.29 -7.52
C PRO A 14 1.41 13.53 -8.18
N LEU A 15 0.60 14.59 -8.28
CA LEU A 15 1.02 15.88 -8.81
C LEU A 15 1.70 16.75 -7.76
N THR A 16 1.50 16.44 -6.48
CA THR A 16 2.08 17.13 -5.33
C THR A 16 2.63 16.10 -4.35
N GLY A 17 3.46 16.53 -3.41
CA GLY A 17 4.04 15.66 -2.38
C GLY A 17 3.56 15.98 -0.98
N ARG A 18 2.26 16.24 -0.79
CA ARG A 18 1.70 16.54 0.53
C ARG A 18 1.74 15.32 1.44
N GLN A 19 1.79 15.59 2.74
CA GLN A 19 1.94 14.54 3.76
C GLN A 19 0.85 13.47 3.61
N HIS A 20 1.26 12.22 3.49
CA HIS A 20 0.40 11.04 3.37
C HIS A 20 -0.66 11.15 2.27
N GLN A 21 -0.42 11.93 1.23
CA GLN A 21 -1.40 12.26 0.20
C GLN A 21 -2.07 11.04 -0.42
N ILE A 22 -1.31 10.04 -0.84
CA ILE A 22 -1.85 8.83 -1.46
C ILE A 22 -2.69 8.05 -0.45
N ARG A 23 -2.20 7.88 0.77
CA ARG A 23 -2.90 7.17 1.84
C ARG A 23 -4.24 7.83 2.17
N VAL A 24 -4.23 9.15 2.31
CA VAL A 24 -5.43 9.95 2.62
C VAL A 24 -6.45 9.88 1.49
N HIS A 25 -6.01 10.05 0.26
CA HIS A 25 -6.91 10.05 -0.90
C HIS A 25 -7.59 8.69 -1.11
N PHE A 26 -6.84 7.59 -1.03
CA PHE A 26 -7.44 6.26 -1.15
C PHE A 26 -8.39 5.95 0.01
N ALA A 27 -8.06 6.34 1.22
CA ALA A 27 -8.97 6.18 2.36
C ALA A 27 -10.27 6.99 2.16
N ALA A 28 -10.16 8.21 1.63
CA ALA A 28 -11.32 9.09 1.40
C ALA A 28 -12.32 8.51 0.40
N ILE A 29 -11.87 7.73 -0.57
CA ILE A 29 -12.77 7.07 -1.54
C ILE A 29 -13.21 5.68 -1.09
N GLY A 30 -12.93 5.30 0.16
CA GLY A 30 -13.35 4.01 0.71
C GLY A 30 -12.44 2.83 0.36
N HIS A 31 -11.24 3.09 -0.17
CA HIS A 31 -10.29 2.06 -0.56
C HIS A 31 -8.91 2.32 0.06
N PRO A 32 -8.77 2.24 1.39
CA PRO A 32 -7.50 2.52 2.05
C PRO A 32 -6.40 1.57 1.57
N VAL A 33 -5.16 2.04 1.63
CA VAL A 33 -3.99 1.21 1.30
C VAL A 33 -3.97 0.00 2.23
N TRP A 34 -3.77 -1.18 1.66
CA TRP A 34 -3.76 -2.42 2.44
C TRP A 34 -2.66 -2.40 3.51
N GLY A 35 -3.03 -2.69 4.73
CA GLY A 35 -2.12 -2.62 5.88
C GLY A 35 -2.01 -1.25 6.53
N ASP A 36 -2.73 -0.24 6.04
CA ASP A 36 -2.69 1.11 6.61
C ASP A 36 -3.59 1.17 7.85
N LEU A 37 -2.97 1.25 9.02
CA LEU A 37 -3.69 1.31 10.30
C LEU A 37 -4.02 2.74 10.75
N LEU A 38 -3.44 3.75 10.13
CA LEU A 38 -3.70 5.15 10.47
C LEU A 38 -4.92 5.70 9.74
N TYR A 39 -5.01 5.46 8.44
CA TYR A 39 -6.13 5.90 7.59
C TYR A 39 -7.05 4.74 7.23
N LYS A 40 -7.25 3.84 8.17
CA LYS A 40 -7.98 2.60 7.99
C LYS A 40 -9.48 2.79 7.87
N ASP A 41 -10.13 1.86 7.19
CA ASP A 41 -11.55 1.64 7.36
C ASP A 41 -11.80 1.13 8.79
N GLU A 42 -12.76 1.73 9.49
CA GLU A 42 -13.09 1.37 10.86
C GLU A 42 -13.47 -0.11 10.99
N ARG A 43 -14.21 -0.64 10.00
CA ARG A 43 -14.57 -2.06 9.98
C ARG A 43 -13.35 -2.96 9.85
N LEU A 44 -12.37 -2.56 9.03
CA LEU A 44 -11.13 -3.31 8.87
C LEU A 44 -10.32 -3.28 10.17
N PHE A 45 -10.32 -2.17 10.88
CA PHE A 45 -9.64 -2.06 12.16
C PHE A 45 -10.26 -2.95 13.23
N LEU A 46 -11.58 -2.99 13.33
CA LEU A 46 -12.29 -3.86 14.26
C LEU A 46 -11.99 -5.34 13.97
N ARG A 47 -11.98 -5.72 12.69
CA ARG A 47 -11.59 -7.08 12.27
C ARG A 47 -10.14 -7.38 12.60
N TYR A 48 -9.26 -6.40 12.48
CA TYR A 48 -7.86 -6.55 12.87
C TYR A 48 -7.72 -6.82 14.38
N LEU A 49 -8.49 -6.13 15.21
CA LEU A 49 -8.52 -6.40 16.63
C LEU A 49 -9.03 -7.81 16.93
N ASP A 50 -10.06 -8.26 16.23
CA ASP A 50 -10.56 -9.63 16.35
C ASP A 50 -9.51 -10.65 15.92
N PHE A 51 -8.75 -10.36 14.86
CA PHE A 51 -7.64 -11.18 14.40
C PHE A 51 -6.57 -11.35 15.50
N VAL A 52 -6.17 -10.26 16.15
CA VAL A 52 -5.15 -10.30 17.20
C VAL A 52 -5.62 -11.15 18.40
N LYS A 53 -6.92 -11.24 18.63
CA LYS A 53 -7.53 -11.99 19.73
C LYS A 53 -8.02 -13.38 19.34
N GLY A 54 -8.11 -13.67 18.04
CA GLY A 54 -8.91 -14.78 17.53
C GLY A 54 -8.12 -15.87 16.80
N ASP A 55 -8.68 -16.35 15.71
CA ASP A 55 -8.31 -17.58 15.00
C ASP A 55 -7.17 -17.47 13.98
N GLY A 56 -6.50 -16.33 13.91
CA GLY A 56 -5.43 -16.10 12.95
C GLY A 56 -5.91 -15.68 11.57
N THR A 57 -7.16 -15.25 11.44
CA THR A 57 -7.70 -14.70 10.19
C THR A 57 -8.28 -13.31 10.40
N LEU A 58 -8.31 -12.51 9.33
CA LEU A 58 -8.94 -11.20 9.31
C LEU A 58 -10.06 -11.21 8.26
N GLY A 59 -11.31 -11.30 8.70
CA GLY A 59 -12.45 -11.36 7.78
C GLY A 59 -12.35 -12.51 6.79
N GLY A 60 -11.82 -13.68 7.21
CA GLY A 60 -11.55 -14.83 6.35
C GLY A 60 -10.22 -14.77 5.59
N ILE A 61 -9.38 -13.75 5.85
CA ILE A 61 -8.05 -13.64 5.24
C ILE A 61 -7.02 -14.30 6.15
N PRO A 62 -6.24 -15.27 5.65
CA PRO A 62 -5.19 -15.93 6.44
C PRO A 62 -4.15 -14.92 6.96
N ALA A 63 -3.59 -15.19 8.14
CA ALA A 63 -2.56 -14.34 8.75
C ALA A 63 -1.36 -14.10 7.81
N ALA A 64 -0.98 -15.12 7.03
CA ALA A 64 0.12 -15.03 6.09
C ALA A 64 -0.09 -13.99 4.97
N ASP A 65 -1.34 -13.65 4.69
CA ASP A 65 -1.69 -12.67 3.65
C ASP A 65 -1.80 -11.25 4.20
N LEU A 66 -1.62 -11.06 5.52
CA LEU A 66 -1.69 -9.76 6.17
C LEU A 66 -0.32 -9.08 6.16
N PRO A 67 -0.23 -7.85 5.67
CA PRO A 67 1.04 -7.12 5.71
C PRO A 67 1.34 -6.61 7.12
N VAL A 68 2.62 -6.50 7.45
CA VAL A 68 3.08 -5.91 8.73
C VAL A 68 3.15 -4.38 8.66
N ARG A 69 2.99 -3.81 7.47
CA ARG A 69 3.00 -2.37 7.22
C ARG A 69 2.05 -2.05 6.08
N HIS A 70 1.74 -0.76 5.87
CA HIS A 70 0.97 -0.37 4.70
C HIS A 70 1.75 -0.68 3.42
N LEU A 71 1.07 -1.30 2.46
CA LEU A 71 1.67 -1.69 1.18
C LEU A 71 1.66 -0.50 0.21
N LEU A 72 2.56 0.43 0.47
CA LEU A 72 2.81 1.59 -0.37
C LEU A 72 4.31 1.67 -0.62
N HIS A 73 4.70 1.74 -1.88
CA HIS A 73 6.10 1.76 -2.29
C HIS A 73 6.34 2.88 -3.31
N ALA A 74 7.36 3.68 -3.05
CA ALA A 74 7.82 4.68 -4.01
C ALA A 74 8.69 3.99 -5.06
N GLU A 75 8.09 3.69 -6.20
CA GLU A 75 8.72 2.93 -7.29
C GLU A 75 9.72 3.76 -8.08
N GLU A 76 9.40 5.03 -8.30
CA GLU A 76 10.19 5.88 -9.17
C GLU A 76 10.09 7.34 -8.76
N VAL A 77 11.21 8.06 -8.89
CA VAL A 77 11.25 9.51 -8.77
C VAL A 77 12.05 10.10 -9.92
N SER A 78 11.58 11.20 -10.47
CA SER A 78 12.24 11.96 -11.52
C SER A 78 12.38 13.41 -11.12
N PHE A 79 13.54 14.01 -11.36
CA PHE A 79 13.79 15.42 -11.05
C PHE A 79 14.92 15.96 -11.92
N VAL A 80 15.09 17.27 -11.91
CA VAL A 80 16.22 17.93 -12.57
C VAL A 80 17.33 18.12 -11.54
N HIS A 81 18.52 17.62 -11.85
CA HIS A 81 19.68 17.72 -10.98
C HIS A 81 20.06 19.19 -10.77
N PRO A 82 20.15 19.70 -9.54
CA PRO A 82 20.36 21.14 -9.30
C PRO A 82 21.73 21.68 -9.76
N ALA A 83 22.74 20.82 -9.85
CA ALA A 83 24.08 21.24 -10.26
C ALA A 83 24.32 21.07 -11.78
N THR A 84 23.84 19.98 -12.38
CA THR A 84 24.10 19.65 -13.79
C THR A 84 22.96 20.02 -14.72
N GLU A 85 21.78 20.33 -14.16
CA GLU A 85 20.53 20.56 -14.90
C GLU A 85 20.08 19.37 -15.76
N ALA A 86 20.70 18.20 -15.57
CA ALA A 86 20.31 16.98 -16.26
C ALA A 86 19.06 16.37 -15.64
N ALA A 87 18.21 15.76 -16.44
CA ALA A 87 17.09 14.97 -15.95
C ALA A 87 17.60 13.72 -15.25
N VAL A 88 17.13 13.49 -14.02
CA VAL A 88 17.49 12.31 -13.23
C VAL A 88 16.24 11.48 -13.00
N ARG A 89 16.36 10.18 -13.18
CA ARG A 89 15.29 9.20 -12.96
C ARG A 89 15.84 8.07 -12.11
N ILE A 90 15.23 7.85 -10.98
CA ILE A 90 15.63 6.79 -10.04
C ILE A 90 14.47 5.85 -9.86
N SER A 91 14.71 4.55 -10.05
CA SER A 91 13.73 3.50 -9.87
C SER A 91 14.15 2.57 -8.75
N SER A 92 13.17 2.04 -8.03
CA SER A 92 13.37 1.05 -6.98
C SER A 92 12.37 -0.08 -7.18
N PRO A 93 12.82 -1.33 -7.30
CA PRO A 93 11.90 -2.46 -7.48
C PRO A 93 11.06 -2.69 -6.23
N LEU A 94 9.94 -3.37 -6.37
CA LEU A 94 9.10 -3.74 -5.23
C LEU A 94 9.92 -4.52 -4.19
N PRO A 95 9.78 -4.18 -2.91
CA PRO A 95 10.45 -4.94 -1.85
C PRO A 95 9.93 -6.38 -1.79
N ALA A 96 10.76 -7.30 -1.29
CA ALA A 96 10.41 -8.71 -1.20
C ALA A 96 9.15 -8.97 -0.39
N ASP A 97 8.94 -8.25 0.71
CA ASP A 97 7.75 -8.36 1.54
C ASP A 97 6.48 -7.97 0.79
N PHE A 98 6.56 -6.93 -0.04
CA PHE A 98 5.44 -6.49 -0.88
C PHE A 98 5.13 -7.55 -1.95
N GLU A 99 6.15 -8.04 -2.65
CA GLU A 99 5.97 -9.08 -3.67
C GLU A 99 5.39 -10.36 -3.09
N GLU A 100 5.85 -10.77 -1.91
CA GLU A 100 5.35 -11.96 -1.24
C GLU A 100 3.86 -11.85 -0.91
N ILE A 101 3.43 -10.73 -0.34
CA ILE A 101 2.01 -10.48 -0.06
C ILE A 101 1.21 -10.43 -1.37
N LEU A 102 1.73 -9.77 -2.40
CA LEU A 102 1.07 -9.68 -3.69
C LEU A 102 0.80 -11.05 -4.31
N GLN A 103 1.77 -11.96 -4.24
CA GLN A 103 1.62 -13.34 -4.71
C GLN A 103 0.54 -14.10 -3.94
N ARG A 104 0.47 -13.89 -2.64
CA ARG A 104 -0.55 -14.52 -1.78
C ARG A 104 -1.96 -14.00 -2.05
N LEU A 105 -2.09 -12.75 -2.50
CA LEU A 105 -3.39 -12.14 -2.81
C LEU A 105 -3.92 -12.55 -4.20
N GLU A 106 -3.06 -13.12 -5.02
CA GLU A 106 -3.47 -13.67 -6.32
C GLU A 106 -4.33 -14.93 -6.13
#